data_82259c7bc1e79a3da6bfb176ded2d04e
#
_entry.id   82259c7bc1e79a3da6bfb176ded2d04e
#
_cell.length_a   1.000
_cell.length_b   1.000
_cell.length_c   1.000
_cell.angle_alpha   90.00
_cell.angle_beta   90.00
_cell.angle_gamma   90.00
#
_symmetry.space_group_name_H-M   'P 1'
#
loop_
_entity.id
_entity.type
_entity.pdbx_description
1 polymer ?
#
loop_
_entity_poly.entity_id
_entity_poly.type
_entity_poly.pdbx_seq_one_letter_code
_entity_poly.pdbx_strand_id
1 'polypeptide(L)'
;MNPKRKKTKTPGCKNAAQTTASAAEGEGGELQGLQAQLEEQRDQLLRARAECENIRKRAEAEAAGARKFALEKFARELLAVRDSLEKAAEADTDAEGVALTLRQMDAVFERFSIAMVRPAAGERFDPELHEAMSMAESAEVPANHVLAVMQAGYRLHDRLLRPAMVVVARAPAAVDV
;
A
#
# COMPACT_ATOMS: atom_id res chain seq x y z
N MET A 1 -80.57 -29.81 -76.19
CA MET A 1 -80.62 -29.97 -74.70
C MET A 1 -79.23 -29.86 -74.20
N ASN A 2 -78.95 -28.88 -73.46
CA ASN A 2 -77.61 -28.51 -73.05
C ASN A 2 -77.50 -28.52 -71.49
N PRO A 3 -76.71 -29.34 -70.85
CA PRO A 3 -76.56 -29.26 -69.37
C PRO A 3 -75.40 -28.33 -69.01
N LYS A 4 -75.69 -27.47 -68.06
CA LYS A 4 -74.90 -26.42 -67.52
C LYS A 4 -73.64 -26.99 -66.73
N ARG A 5 -72.45 -26.55 -67.16
CA ARG A 5 -71.22 -26.76 -66.39
C ARG A 5 -71.22 -25.91 -65.10
N LYS A 6 -71.17 -26.56 -63.93
CA LYS A 6 -70.92 -25.92 -62.65
C LYS A 6 -69.40 -25.61 -62.54
N LYS A 7 -69.06 -24.36 -62.30
CA LYS A 7 -67.72 -23.92 -61.95
C LYS A 7 -67.47 -24.21 -60.48
N THR A 8 -66.61 -25.14 -60.18
CA THR A 8 -66.07 -25.37 -58.79
C THR A 8 -65.01 -24.31 -58.50
N LYS A 9 -65.28 -23.49 -57.51
CA LYS A 9 -64.42 -22.46 -56.99
C LYS A 9 -63.33 -23.11 -56.14
N THR A 10 -62.05 -23.04 -56.49
CA THR A 10 -60.90 -23.51 -55.73
C THR A 10 -60.66 -22.56 -54.54
N PRO A 11 -60.64 -23.02 -53.26
CA PRO A 11 -60.27 -22.16 -52.16
C PRO A 11 -58.72 -22.08 -52.03
N GLY A 12 -58.22 -20.99 -52.24
CA GLY A 12 -57.30 -20.16 -51.64
C GLY A 12 -55.92 -20.61 -51.26
N CYS A 13 -54.98 -20.16 -52.04
CA CYS A 13 -53.53 -20.05 -51.71
C CYS A 13 -53.24 -18.75 -50.93
N LYS A 14 -53.96 -18.49 -49.84
CA LYS A 14 -53.70 -17.32 -49.00
C LYS A 14 -53.12 -17.62 -47.64
N ASN A 15 -53.16 -18.87 -47.12
CA ASN A 15 -52.71 -19.22 -45.77
C ASN A 15 -51.23 -19.64 -45.69
N ALA A 16 -50.58 -20.04 -46.79
CA ALA A 16 -49.19 -20.45 -46.78
C ALA A 16 -48.18 -19.28 -46.61
N ALA A 17 -48.53 -18.10 -47.15
CA ALA A 17 -47.64 -16.93 -47.04
C ALA A 17 -47.65 -16.23 -45.67
N GLN A 18 -48.78 -16.35 -44.96
CA GLN A 18 -48.86 -15.77 -43.59
C GLN A 18 -48.20 -16.64 -42.53
N THR A 19 -48.15 -17.96 -42.70
CA THR A 19 -47.48 -18.87 -41.73
C THR A 19 -45.96 -18.80 -41.83
N THR A 20 -45.40 -18.57 -43.04
CA THR A 20 -43.96 -18.40 -43.23
C THR A 20 -43.43 -17.04 -42.75
N ALA A 21 -44.25 -15.97 -42.89
CA ALA A 21 -43.87 -14.66 -42.38
C ALA A 21 -43.87 -14.61 -40.82
N SER A 22 -44.83 -15.23 -40.15
CA SER A 22 -44.91 -15.31 -38.71
C SER A 22 -43.78 -16.18 -38.08
N ALA A 23 -43.36 -17.25 -38.79
CA ALA A 23 -42.22 -18.06 -38.34
C ALA A 23 -40.90 -17.31 -38.47
N ALA A 24 -40.70 -16.55 -39.55
CA ALA A 24 -39.49 -15.76 -39.76
C ALA A 24 -39.36 -14.57 -38.78
N GLU A 25 -40.48 -13.97 -38.40
CA GLU A 25 -40.49 -12.91 -37.37
C GLU A 25 -40.18 -13.47 -35.96
N GLY A 26 -40.62 -14.69 -35.62
CA GLY A 26 -40.31 -15.39 -34.38
C GLY A 26 -38.80 -15.74 -34.26
N GLU A 27 -38.25 -16.33 -35.32
CA GLU A 27 -36.81 -16.68 -35.37
C GLU A 27 -35.90 -15.43 -35.32
N GLY A 28 -36.30 -14.33 -35.94
CA GLY A 28 -35.56 -13.05 -35.87
C GLY A 28 -35.56 -12.46 -34.46
N GLY A 29 -36.65 -12.58 -33.72
CA GLY A 29 -36.74 -12.14 -32.32
C GLY A 29 -35.90 -12.98 -31.36
N GLU A 30 -35.89 -14.31 -31.54
CA GLU A 30 -35.05 -15.22 -30.76
C GLU A 30 -33.54 -14.99 -30.98
N LEU A 31 -33.13 -14.78 -32.22
CA LEU A 31 -31.73 -14.44 -32.58
C LEU A 31 -31.29 -13.13 -31.97
N GLN A 32 -32.13 -12.09 -31.99
CA GLN A 32 -31.82 -10.81 -31.33
C GLN A 32 -31.73 -10.97 -29.82
N GLY A 33 -32.59 -11.76 -29.18
CA GLY A 33 -32.53 -12.07 -27.76
C GLY A 33 -31.26 -12.81 -27.36
N LEU A 34 -30.85 -13.79 -28.17
CA LEU A 34 -29.59 -14.53 -27.94
C LEU A 34 -28.34 -13.65 -28.12
N GLN A 35 -28.36 -12.75 -29.11
CA GLN A 35 -27.28 -11.79 -29.32
C GLN A 35 -27.15 -10.83 -28.16
N ALA A 36 -28.25 -10.29 -27.64
CA ALA A 36 -28.25 -9.42 -26.48
C ALA A 36 -27.71 -10.16 -25.22
N GLN A 37 -28.10 -11.42 -25.02
CA GLN A 37 -27.57 -12.25 -23.94
C GLN A 37 -26.05 -12.51 -24.06
N LEU A 38 -25.58 -12.77 -25.28
CA LEU A 38 -24.16 -12.94 -25.57
C LEU A 38 -23.34 -11.67 -25.29
N GLU A 39 -23.87 -10.51 -25.66
CA GLU A 39 -23.23 -9.22 -25.36
C GLU A 39 -23.18 -8.97 -23.85
N GLU A 40 -24.28 -9.20 -23.15
CA GLU A 40 -24.32 -9.07 -21.68
C GLU A 40 -23.34 -10.01 -21.00
N GLN A 41 -23.27 -11.28 -21.42
CA GLN A 41 -22.31 -12.24 -20.87
C GLN A 41 -20.86 -11.85 -21.16
N ARG A 42 -20.59 -11.29 -22.35
CA ARG A 42 -19.24 -10.77 -22.68
C ARG A 42 -18.87 -9.61 -21.79
N ASP A 43 -19.78 -8.68 -21.55
CA ASP A 43 -19.54 -7.54 -20.66
C ASP A 43 -19.33 -7.99 -19.22
N GLN A 44 -20.12 -8.93 -18.74
CA GLN A 44 -19.93 -9.52 -17.40
C GLN A 44 -18.57 -10.21 -17.29
N LEU A 45 -18.16 -10.98 -18.30
CA LEU A 45 -16.87 -11.66 -18.34
C LEU A 45 -15.70 -10.66 -18.38
N LEU A 46 -15.79 -9.60 -19.17
CA LEU A 46 -14.77 -8.55 -19.22
C LEU A 46 -14.63 -7.84 -17.88
N ARG A 47 -15.76 -7.53 -17.23
CA ARG A 47 -15.79 -6.91 -15.90
C ARG A 47 -15.17 -7.83 -14.85
N ALA A 48 -15.57 -9.11 -14.84
CA ALA A 48 -15.01 -10.10 -13.92
C ALA A 48 -13.49 -10.30 -14.12
N ARG A 49 -13.02 -10.29 -15.39
CA ARG A 49 -11.58 -10.35 -15.67
C ARG A 49 -10.83 -9.13 -15.14
N ALA A 50 -11.39 -7.93 -15.34
CA ALA A 50 -10.78 -6.70 -14.80
C ALA A 50 -10.73 -6.71 -13.28
N GLU A 51 -11.78 -7.19 -12.62
CA GLU A 51 -11.83 -7.35 -11.16
C GLU A 51 -10.78 -8.36 -10.66
N CYS A 52 -10.68 -9.52 -11.31
CA CYS A 52 -9.65 -10.53 -11.00
C CYS A 52 -8.24 -9.96 -11.15
N GLU A 53 -7.98 -9.20 -12.20
CA GLU A 53 -6.66 -8.58 -12.40
C GLU A 53 -6.35 -7.53 -11.33
N ASN A 54 -7.33 -6.71 -10.95
CA ASN A 54 -7.19 -5.74 -9.86
C ASN A 54 -6.92 -6.43 -8.51
N ILE A 55 -7.65 -7.51 -8.20
CA ILE A 55 -7.44 -8.31 -6.99
C ILE A 55 -6.02 -8.91 -7.00
N ARG A 56 -5.58 -9.47 -8.14
CA ARG A 56 -4.24 -10.04 -8.27
C ARG A 56 -3.15 -8.99 -8.02
N LYS A 57 -3.25 -7.81 -8.66
CA LYS A 57 -2.30 -6.72 -8.46
C LYS A 57 -2.25 -6.26 -7.00
N ARG A 58 -3.42 -6.17 -6.35
CA ARG A 58 -3.50 -5.81 -4.93
C ARG A 58 -2.85 -6.87 -4.05
N ALA A 59 -3.16 -8.15 -4.26
CA ALA A 59 -2.58 -9.25 -3.49
C ALA A 59 -1.05 -9.34 -3.66
N GLU A 60 -0.52 -9.11 -4.86
CA GLU A 60 0.92 -9.06 -5.12
C GLU A 60 1.58 -7.89 -4.36
N ALA A 61 0.96 -6.70 -4.36
CA ALA A 61 1.47 -5.54 -3.62
C ALA A 61 1.42 -5.75 -2.10
N GLU A 62 0.34 -6.33 -1.57
CA GLU A 62 0.19 -6.67 -0.16
C GLU A 62 1.22 -7.74 0.27
N ALA A 63 1.42 -8.78 -0.54
CA ALA A 63 2.43 -9.80 -0.26
C ALA A 63 3.86 -9.24 -0.29
N ALA A 64 4.16 -8.35 -1.23
CA ALA A 64 5.45 -7.65 -1.28
C ALA A 64 5.66 -6.77 -0.05
N GLY A 65 4.63 -6.00 0.35
CA GLY A 65 4.64 -5.21 1.57
C GLY A 65 4.82 -6.05 2.84
N ALA A 66 4.08 -7.15 2.96
CA ALA A 66 4.21 -8.07 4.08
C ALA A 66 5.62 -8.67 4.21
N ARG A 67 6.25 -9.04 3.08
CA ARG A 67 7.64 -9.53 3.07
C ARG A 67 8.63 -8.44 3.46
N LYS A 68 8.45 -7.22 2.95
CA LYS A 68 9.31 -6.06 3.22
C LYS A 68 9.34 -5.70 4.71
N PHE A 69 8.19 -5.82 5.39
CA PHE A 69 8.04 -5.44 6.80
C PHE A 69 7.87 -6.62 7.77
N ALA A 70 8.12 -7.85 7.31
CA ALA A 70 8.00 -9.05 8.14
C ALA A 70 8.82 -8.98 9.44
N LEU A 71 9.98 -8.32 9.40
CA LEU A 71 10.91 -8.20 10.53
C LEU A 71 10.63 -7.00 11.43
N GLU A 72 9.62 -6.17 11.14
CA GLU A 72 9.39 -4.93 11.88
C GLU A 72 9.23 -5.16 13.39
N LYS A 73 8.38 -6.11 13.78
CA LYS A 73 8.14 -6.41 15.19
C LYS A 73 9.40 -6.93 15.89
N PHE A 74 10.12 -7.85 15.26
CA PHE A 74 11.38 -8.38 15.78
C PHE A 74 12.43 -7.27 15.93
N ALA A 75 12.56 -6.42 14.91
CA ALA A 75 13.51 -5.31 14.94
C ALA A 75 13.20 -4.37 16.11
N ARG A 76 11.94 -4.02 16.36
CA ARG A 76 11.55 -3.17 17.51
C ARG A 76 11.99 -3.73 18.86
N GLU A 77 11.80 -5.03 19.06
CA GLU A 77 12.24 -5.69 20.31
C GLU A 77 13.77 -5.70 20.41
N LEU A 78 14.47 -5.90 19.31
CA LEU A 78 15.93 -5.94 19.29
C LEU A 78 16.57 -4.57 19.57
N LEU A 79 15.87 -3.45 19.27
CA LEU A 79 16.35 -2.11 19.60
C LEU A 79 16.57 -1.93 21.11
N ALA A 80 15.74 -2.51 21.96
CA ALA A 80 15.92 -2.43 23.41
C ALA A 80 17.22 -3.09 23.88
N VAL A 81 17.60 -4.21 23.24
CA VAL A 81 18.87 -4.90 23.52
C VAL A 81 20.06 -4.04 23.10
N ARG A 82 19.97 -3.44 21.90
CA ARG A 82 21.01 -2.54 21.40
C ARG A 82 21.21 -1.32 22.31
N ASP A 83 20.12 -0.68 22.74
CA ASP A 83 20.18 0.45 23.66
C ASP A 83 20.83 0.08 25.01
N SER A 84 20.59 -1.13 25.50
CA SER A 84 21.24 -1.63 26.72
C SER A 84 22.73 -1.86 26.53
N LEU A 85 23.14 -2.38 25.35
CA LEU A 85 24.55 -2.53 25.00
C LEU A 85 25.26 -1.18 24.83
N GLU A 86 24.58 -0.18 24.23
CA GLU A 86 25.11 1.18 24.07
C GLU A 86 25.38 1.82 25.44
N LYS A 87 24.43 1.74 26.37
CA LYS A 87 24.59 2.22 27.74
C LYS A 87 25.70 1.48 28.48
N ALA A 88 25.85 0.16 28.26
CA ALA A 88 26.94 -0.60 28.86
C ALA A 88 28.31 -0.16 28.34
N ALA A 89 28.40 0.13 27.02
CA ALA A 89 29.64 0.64 26.41
C ALA A 89 29.99 2.06 26.88
N GLU A 90 29.01 2.89 27.23
CA GLU A 90 29.24 4.24 27.78
C GLU A 90 29.67 4.20 29.25
N ALA A 91 29.22 3.18 30.00
CA ALA A 91 29.49 3.05 31.44
C ALA A 91 30.89 2.46 31.76
N ASP A 92 31.45 1.67 30.82
CA ASP A 92 32.73 0.97 31.01
C ASP A 92 33.75 1.40 29.97
N THR A 93 34.85 2.00 30.43
CA THR A 93 35.94 2.51 29.57
C THR A 93 36.72 1.38 28.88
N ASP A 94 36.65 0.14 29.38
CA ASP A 94 37.32 -1.04 28.84
C ASP A 94 36.40 -1.96 28.01
N ALA A 95 35.25 -1.47 27.60
CA ALA A 95 34.21 -2.24 26.92
C ALA A 95 34.52 -2.52 25.42
N GLU A 96 35.76 -2.83 25.07
CA GLU A 96 36.16 -3.14 23.67
C GLU A 96 35.28 -4.28 23.08
N GLY A 97 34.99 -5.30 23.89
CA GLY A 97 34.10 -6.40 23.49
C GLY A 97 32.67 -5.96 23.18
N VAL A 98 32.12 -5.05 23.97
CA VAL A 98 30.78 -4.48 23.80
C VAL A 98 30.76 -3.60 22.53
N ALA A 99 31.78 -2.78 22.32
CA ALA A 99 31.91 -1.94 21.14
C ALA A 99 32.01 -2.78 19.87
N LEU A 100 32.74 -3.90 19.89
CA LEU A 100 32.80 -4.85 18.77
C LEU A 100 31.42 -5.48 18.50
N THR A 101 30.71 -5.87 19.53
CA THR A 101 29.36 -6.45 19.42
C THR A 101 28.37 -5.43 18.81
N LEU A 102 28.42 -4.17 19.22
CA LEU A 102 27.62 -3.10 18.64
C LEU A 102 27.91 -2.90 17.16
N ARG A 103 29.19 -2.88 16.76
CA ARG A 103 29.56 -2.78 15.33
C ARG A 103 29.03 -3.96 14.51
N GLN A 104 29.10 -5.17 15.05
CA GLN A 104 28.55 -6.36 14.37
C GLN A 104 27.03 -6.26 14.25
N MET A 105 26.34 -5.78 15.28
CA MET A 105 24.88 -5.58 15.26
C MET A 105 24.50 -4.51 14.24
N ASP A 106 25.20 -3.39 14.18
CA ASP A 106 24.97 -2.34 13.21
C ASP A 106 25.16 -2.86 11.77
N ALA A 107 26.19 -3.70 11.51
CA ALA A 107 26.38 -4.35 10.21
C ALA A 107 25.23 -5.32 9.85
N VAL A 108 24.65 -6.00 10.82
CA VAL A 108 23.43 -6.82 10.61
C VAL A 108 22.25 -5.93 10.29
N PHE A 109 22.05 -4.84 11.00
CA PHE A 109 20.97 -3.89 10.75
C PHE A 109 21.02 -3.34 9.32
N GLU A 110 22.19 -2.95 8.84
CA GLU A 110 22.39 -2.48 7.47
C GLU A 110 21.97 -3.54 6.43
N ARG A 111 22.31 -4.82 6.62
CA ARG A 111 21.92 -5.91 5.72
C ARG A 111 20.40 -6.07 5.60
N PHE A 112 19.68 -5.79 6.69
CA PHE A 112 18.22 -5.87 6.72
C PHE A 112 17.56 -4.52 6.44
N SER A 113 18.33 -3.52 5.94
CA SER A 113 17.84 -2.18 5.63
C SER A 113 17.22 -1.45 6.83
N ILE A 114 17.76 -1.73 8.03
CA ILE A 114 17.47 -0.98 9.25
C ILE A 114 18.53 0.10 9.35
N ALA A 115 18.14 1.36 9.16
CA ALA A 115 19.02 2.52 9.23
C ALA A 115 18.85 3.26 10.55
N MET A 116 19.97 3.64 11.17
CA MET A 116 19.98 4.49 12.35
C MET A 116 19.64 5.93 11.96
N VAL A 117 18.81 6.57 12.76
CA VAL A 117 18.48 8.00 12.71
C VAL A 117 19.11 8.65 13.94
N ARG A 118 20.25 9.32 13.74
CA ARG A 118 20.99 10.02 14.80
C ARG A 118 21.38 11.40 14.27
N PRO A 119 20.51 12.42 14.45
CA PRO A 119 20.80 13.76 14.00
C PRO A 119 22.07 14.30 14.71
N ALA A 120 22.84 15.08 13.99
CA ALA A 120 23.99 15.77 14.56
C ALA A 120 23.52 16.94 15.46
N ALA A 121 24.36 17.33 16.43
CA ALA A 121 24.12 18.56 17.18
C ALA A 121 24.12 19.77 16.22
N GLY A 122 23.12 20.63 16.32
CA GLY A 122 22.93 21.74 15.40
C GLY A 122 22.14 21.41 14.12
N GLU A 123 21.70 20.16 13.93
CA GLU A 123 20.80 19.78 12.84
C GLU A 123 19.38 20.29 13.12
N ARG A 124 18.63 20.61 12.07
CA ARG A 124 17.26 21.08 12.21
C ARG A 124 16.36 19.96 12.73
N PHE A 125 15.50 20.28 13.68
CA PHE A 125 14.50 19.37 14.19
C PHE A 125 13.50 19.00 13.09
N ASP A 126 13.29 17.69 12.86
CA ASP A 126 12.32 17.13 11.93
C ASP A 126 11.29 16.30 12.70
N PRO A 127 10.02 16.73 12.77
CA PRO A 127 8.97 16.00 13.47
C PRO A 127 8.65 14.62 12.92
N GLU A 128 9.02 14.32 11.65
CA GLU A 128 8.78 13.01 11.05
C GLU A 128 9.80 11.95 11.53
N LEU A 129 10.99 12.38 11.95
CA LEU A 129 12.10 11.50 12.33
C LEU A 129 12.49 11.63 13.80
N HIS A 130 12.19 12.75 14.43
CA HIS A 130 12.66 13.11 15.77
C HIS A 130 11.48 13.35 16.71
N GLU A 131 11.68 12.98 17.98
CA GLU A 131 10.77 13.26 19.09
C GLU A 131 11.47 14.16 20.12
N ALA A 132 10.96 15.36 20.32
CA ALA A 132 11.49 16.30 21.28
C ALA A 132 11.06 15.91 22.71
N MET A 133 11.99 15.43 23.51
CA MET A 133 11.74 15.07 24.93
C MET A 133 11.78 16.29 25.85
N SER A 134 12.64 17.24 25.55
CA SER A 134 12.78 18.48 26.31
C SER A 134 13.34 19.61 25.45
N MET A 135 13.18 20.84 25.94
CA MET A 135 13.81 22.02 25.36
C MET A 135 14.82 22.59 26.35
N ALA A 136 16.01 22.94 25.89
CA ALA A 136 17.04 23.58 26.69
C ALA A 136 17.49 24.89 26.03
N GLU A 137 17.84 25.88 26.85
CA GLU A 137 18.39 27.13 26.38
C GLU A 137 19.80 26.92 25.84
N SER A 138 20.08 27.43 24.67
CA SER A 138 21.42 27.43 24.09
C SER A 138 21.67 28.73 23.35
N ALA A 139 22.87 29.27 23.55
CA ALA A 139 23.34 30.42 22.78
C ALA A 139 24.12 29.99 21.52
N GLU A 140 24.59 28.73 21.49
CA GLU A 140 25.45 28.21 20.41
C GLU A 140 24.63 27.55 19.30
N VAL A 141 23.47 26.95 19.65
CA VAL A 141 22.62 26.24 18.68
C VAL A 141 21.35 27.06 18.45
N PRO A 142 20.97 27.33 17.20
CA PRO A 142 19.77 28.08 16.88
C PRO A 142 18.49 27.41 17.44
N ALA A 143 17.46 28.20 17.73
CA ALA A 143 16.18 27.66 18.15
C ALA A 143 15.61 26.68 17.12
N ASN A 144 14.88 25.64 17.59
CA ASN A 144 14.34 24.54 16.80
C ASN A 144 15.41 23.64 16.10
N HIS A 145 16.61 23.59 16.64
CA HIS A 145 17.66 22.67 16.22
C HIS A 145 17.97 21.67 17.34
N VAL A 146 18.49 20.52 16.96
CA VAL A 146 18.85 19.45 17.90
C VAL A 146 20.06 19.88 18.71
N LEU A 147 19.94 19.87 20.03
CA LEU A 147 21.03 20.15 20.94
C LEU A 147 21.77 18.87 21.32
N ALA A 148 21.05 17.82 21.64
CA ALA A 148 21.61 16.52 22.01
C ALA A 148 20.65 15.38 21.62
N VAL A 149 21.20 14.20 21.34
CA VAL A 149 20.44 12.97 21.11
C VAL A 149 20.47 12.14 22.38
N MET A 150 19.31 11.89 22.98
CA MET A 150 19.17 11.04 24.16
C MET A 150 19.08 9.57 23.80
N GLN A 151 18.47 9.27 22.65
CA GLN A 151 18.29 7.91 22.17
C GLN A 151 18.18 7.93 20.64
N ALA A 152 18.94 7.06 19.96
CA ALA A 152 18.92 6.96 18.52
C ALA A 152 17.57 6.41 18.00
N GLY A 153 17.09 6.97 16.92
CA GLY A 153 15.95 6.48 16.16
C GLY A 153 16.36 5.40 15.17
N TYR A 154 15.37 4.69 14.61
CA TYR A 154 15.59 3.65 13.60
C TYR A 154 14.45 3.62 12.60
N ARG A 155 14.79 3.34 11.35
CA ARG A 155 13.85 3.10 10.26
C ARG A 155 14.15 1.78 9.58
N LEU A 156 13.09 1.06 9.16
CA LEU A 156 13.18 -0.15 8.34
C LEU A 156 12.74 0.23 6.93
N HIS A 157 13.65 0.23 5.98
CA HIS A 157 13.43 0.78 4.65
C HIS A 157 12.96 2.25 4.72
N ASP A 158 11.72 2.49 4.33
CA ASP A 158 11.03 3.80 4.33
C ASP A 158 10.11 4.01 5.56
N ARG A 159 9.97 3.01 6.44
CA ARG A 159 9.09 3.06 7.59
C ARG A 159 9.85 3.33 8.88
N LEU A 160 9.42 4.35 9.63
CA LEU A 160 9.99 4.65 10.94
C LEU A 160 9.59 3.56 11.95
N LEU A 161 10.60 2.93 12.60
CA LEU A 161 10.40 1.98 13.70
C LEU A 161 10.26 2.72 15.02
N ARG A 162 11.14 3.70 15.24
CA ARG A 162 11.21 4.53 16.45
C ARG A 162 11.85 5.87 16.09
N PRO A 163 11.27 7.02 16.50
CA PRO A 163 11.91 8.32 16.32
C PRO A 163 13.17 8.44 17.19
N ALA A 164 14.07 9.35 16.80
CA ALA A 164 15.19 9.72 17.65
C ALA A 164 14.69 10.65 18.75
N MET A 165 14.96 10.29 20.00
CA MET A 165 14.64 11.15 21.15
C MET A 165 15.72 12.22 21.31
N VAL A 166 15.33 13.48 21.20
CA VAL A 166 16.25 14.62 21.15
C VAL A 166 15.89 15.70 22.14
N VAL A 167 16.91 16.45 22.55
CA VAL A 167 16.74 17.74 23.21
C VAL A 167 16.85 18.84 22.17
N VAL A 168 15.86 19.73 22.11
CA VAL A 168 15.79 20.82 21.14
C VAL A 168 16.23 22.13 21.78
N ALA A 169 17.02 22.91 21.05
CA ALA A 169 17.45 24.23 21.48
C ALA A 169 16.28 25.23 21.44
N ARG A 170 16.12 26.03 22.48
CA ARG A 170 15.32 27.24 22.46
C ARG A 170 16.21 28.48 22.65
N ALA A 171 15.76 29.60 22.14
CA ALA A 171 16.44 30.87 22.39
C ALA A 171 16.51 31.15 23.89
N PRO A 172 17.65 31.64 24.42
CA PRO A 172 17.72 32.08 25.79
C PRO A 172 16.66 33.16 26.04
N ALA A 173 16.02 33.12 27.21
CA ALA A 173 15.08 34.16 27.59
C ALA A 173 15.85 35.49 27.62
N ALA A 174 15.35 36.53 26.94
CA ALA A 174 15.89 37.86 27.05
C ALA A 174 15.78 38.26 28.52
N VAL A 175 16.93 38.48 29.16
CA VAL A 175 16.97 39.08 30.50
C VAL A 175 16.70 40.55 30.29
N ASP A 176 15.44 40.97 30.55
CA ASP A 176 15.11 42.36 30.63
C ASP A 176 15.93 42.96 31.79
N VAL A 177 16.92 43.78 31.44
CA VAL A 177 17.72 44.60 32.36
C VAL A 177 17.04 45.90 32.60
#